data_441bf37d8ed587245fbd4fb800407310
#
_entry.id   441bf37d8ed587245fbd4fb800407310
#
_cell.length_a   1.000
_cell.length_b   1.000
_cell.length_c   1.000
_cell.angle_alpha   90.00
_cell.angle_beta   90.00
_cell.angle_gamma   90.00
#
_symmetry.space_group_name_H-M   'P 1'
#
loop_
_entity.id
_entity.type
_entity.pdbx_description
1 polymer ?
#
loop_
_entity_poly.entity_id
_entity_poly.type
_entity_poly.pdbx_seq_one_letter_code
_entity_poly.pdbx_strand_id
1 'polypeptide(L)'
;DLGVSTAFSTVGGDFSLYSSVYMEHETGIGNQLYRAEVRSGEPTTATTYNNAWISVYANIKNAKIVINKCQEDPSEKGNVVTEAIARILLAYNGAVVADVFGDTPFSETGVLNPDGTPKYMQPKIDSQESIYKEVMQNLDAAITLLKDGTAEDEGLSGAVGSKDLIYGSDQDAQAGLWLKTAYALKARYTMRLLNKSANQTTDLQNILTYVSKSFTNANEECKLDIYDGDSQLNPLWAFSYSRNSLAASESLIEKFATRNDPRAPRSFIQPDPSGNVVYGGGANQATTIDAINVAPNGTPQELQNNYGMSMASWAMTAPTQLISYHEVKFLEAEALCRLGGRVDEAKAALKDAVIAAFANLENTVADAARNWLGGKADFLGDAVAEAYFDNEVAPLFAANPLKETMVQKYLAFFGASGESLEAYNDYRRMKGANENLVELKNPLNSNKFPLRFGYGADDVLANVAIKEAFGDGQYVYSEPVWWAG
;
A
#
# COMPACT_ATOMS: atom_id res chain seq x y z
N ASP A 1 16.32 2.36 11.18
CA ASP A 1 15.10 2.56 11.99
C ASP A 1 13.98 3.27 11.22
N LEU A 2 14.27 4.37 10.46
CA LEU A 2 13.25 5.14 9.76
C LEU A 2 12.53 4.33 8.68
N GLY A 3 13.23 3.51 7.89
CA GLY A 3 12.62 2.64 6.88
C GLY A 3 11.69 1.60 7.51
N VAL A 4 12.14 0.94 8.59
CA VAL A 4 11.33 -0.04 9.34
C VAL A 4 10.09 0.62 9.94
N SER A 5 10.27 1.76 10.62
CA SER A 5 9.15 2.49 11.21
C SER A 5 8.16 2.98 10.15
N THR A 6 8.64 3.41 8.97
CA THR A 6 7.79 3.76 7.85
C THR A 6 6.96 2.57 7.38
N ALA A 7 7.57 1.40 7.16
CA ALA A 7 6.85 0.21 6.73
C ALA A 7 5.76 -0.20 7.74
N PHE A 8 6.09 -0.25 9.03
CA PHE A 8 5.12 -0.62 10.08
C PHE A 8 3.99 0.39 10.28
N SER A 9 4.25 1.69 10.19
CA SER A 9 3.24 2.72 10.46
C SER A 9 2.36 3.07 9.26
N THR A 10 2.73 2.65 8.07
CA THR A 10 1.99 2.90 6.84
C THR A 10 1.33 1.61 6.33
N VAL A 11 1.98 0.90 5.43
CA VAL A 11 1.40 -0.29 4.78
C VAL A 11 1.37 -1.54 5.66
N GLY A 12 2.21 -1.65 6.66
CA GLY A 12 2.21 -2.77 7.62
C GLY A 12 1.25 -2.60 8.80
N GLY A 13 0.35 -1.61 8.79
CA GLY A 13 -0.46 -1.25 9.94
C GLY A 13 -1.93 -1.00 9.64
N ASP A 14 -2.53 -0.18 10.50
CA ASP A 14 -3.97 0.10 10.51
C ASP A 14 -4.49 0.66 9.17
N PHE A 15 -3.71 1.47 8.46
CA PHE A 15 -4.15 2.00 7.16
C PHE A 15 -4.46 0.87 6.16
N SER A 16 -3.62 -0.16 6.08
CA SER A 16 -3.86 -1.30 5.19
C SER A 16 -5.00 -2.20 5.68
N LEU A 17 -5.12 -2.41 6.99
CA LEU A 17 -6.21 -3.21 7.56
C LEU A 17 -7.58 -2.59 7.26
N TYR A 18 -7.73 -1.28 7.50
CA TYR A 18 -8.98 -0.60 7.17
C TYR A 18 -9.22 -0.50 5.66
N SER A 19 -8.16 -0.23 4.90
CA SER A 19 -8.26 -0.18 3.43
C SER A 19 -8.65 -1.54 2.84
N SER A 20 -8.19 -2.67 3.40
CA SER A 20 -8.59 -4.00 2.94
C SER A 20 -10.10 -4.22 3.07
N VAL A 21 -10.71 -3.73 4.17
CA VAL A 21 -12.16 -3.77 4.37
C VAL A 21 -12.89 -2.78 3.45
N TYR A 22 -12.37 -1.56 3.28
CA TYR A 22 -13.00 -0.56 2.42
C TYR A 22 -12.96 -0.94 0.95
N MET A 23 -11.90 -1.63 0.53
CA MET A 23 -11.74 -2.15 -0.82
C MET A 23 -12.34 -3.53 -1.02
N GLU A 24 -12.94 -4.10 0.03
CA GLU A 24 -13.54 -5.42 -0.04
C GLU A 24 -12.53 -6.50 -0.47
N HIS A 25 -11.25 -6.30 -0.17
CA HIS A 25 -10.25 -7.37 -0.22
C HIS A 25 -10.54 -8.43 0.85
N GLU A 26 -11.04 -7.97 1.99
CA GLU A 26 -11.53 -8.82 3.07
C GLU A 26 -12.81 -8.22 3.63
N THR A 27 -13.65 -9.04 4.22
CA THR A 27 -14.84 -8.60 4.95
C THR A 27 -14.52 -8.53 6.43
N GLY A 28 -14.75 -7.39 7.04
CA GLY A 28 -14.63 -7.21 8.48
C GLY A 28 -15.78 -7.91 9.22
N ILE A 29 -15.45 -8.93 10.03
CA ILE A 29 -16.42 -9.76 10.76
C ILE A 29 -16.34 -9.62 12.28
N GLY A 30 -15.37 -8.89 12.82
CA GLY A 30 -15.21 -8.74 14.26
C GLY A 30 -14.65 -7.38 14.67
N ASN A 31 -15.00 -6.93 15.85
CA ASN A 31 -14.47 -5.74 16.52
C ASN A 31 -14.54 -4.46 15.64
N GLN A 32 -13.44 -3.69 15.63
CA GLN A 32 -13.34 -2.44 14.86
C GLN A 32 -13.51 -2.66 13.35
N LEU A 33 -13.05 -3.80 12.81
CA LEU A 33 -13.15 -4.08 11.39
C LEU A 33 -14.59 -4.43 10.97
N TYR A 34 -15.38 -5.09 11.85
CA TYR A 34 -16.82 -5.23 11.65
C TYR A 34 -17.51 -3.87 11.60
N ARG A 35 -17.18 -2.93 12.51
CA ARG A 35 -17.77 -1.58 12.48
C ARG A 35 -17.40 -0.84 11.19
N ALA A 36 -16.17 -0.99 10.72
CA ALA A 36 -15.73 -0.46 9.44
C ALA A 36 -16.54 -1.05 8.28
N GLU A 37 -16.77 -2.37 8.27
CA GLU A 37 -17.56 -3.08 7.24
C GLU A 37 -19.00 -2.58 7.17
N VAL A 38 -19.69 -2.50 8.31
CA VAL A 38 -21.10 -2.09 8.38
C VAL A 38 -21.28 -0.57 8.48
N ARG A 39 -20.20 0.23 8.37
CA ARG A 39 -20.23 1.69 8.46
C ARG A 39 -20.99 2.21 9.69
N SER A 40 -20.97 1.47 10.80
CA SER A 40 -21.77 1.77 12.00
C SER A 40 -21.15 2.78 12.95
N GLY A 41 -19.97 3.25 12.66
CA GLY A 41 -19.27 4.25 13.43
C GLY A 41 -17.83 4.31 13.01
N GLU A 42 -17.52 5.27 12.17
CA GLU A 42 -16.15 5.75 12.10
C GLU A 42 -15.92 6.44 13.43
N PRO A 43 -15.05 5.93 14.25
CA PRO A 43 -14.85 6.51 15.55
C PRO A 43 -14.12 7.83 15.38
N THR A 44 -14.79 8.91 15.68
CA THR A 44 -14.20 10.25 15.80
C THR A 44 -13.14 10.33 16.89
N THR A 45 -13.13 9.34 17.77
CA THR A 45 -12.24 9.25 18.93
C THR A 45 -11.52 7.90 18.99
N ALA A 46 -11.44 7.15 17.89
CA ALA A 46 -10.84 5.82 17.95
C ALA A 46 -9.34 5.90 18.10
N THR A 47 -8.88 5.15 19.06
CA THR A 47 -7.46 4.92 19.32
C THR A 47 -6.71 4.36 18.12
N THR A 48 -7.37 3.64 17.23
CA THR A 48 -6.77 3.03 16.05
C THR A 48 -6.15 4.06 15.10
N TYR A 49 -6.94 5.04 14.66
CA TYR A 49 -6.39 6.10 13.80
C TYR A 49 -5.38 6.98 14.54
N ASN A 50 -5.55 7.14 15.84
CA ASN A 50 -4.64 7.91 16.67
C ASN A 50 -3.24 7.28 16.69
N ASN A 51 -3.13 5.96 16.82
CA ASN A 51 -1.84 5.27 16.80
C ASN A 51 -1.12 5.42 15.45
N ALA A 52 -1.84 5.22 14.34
CA ALA A 52 -1.30 5.40 13.00
C ALA A 52 -0.88 6.87 12.75
N TRP A 53 -1.69 7.82 13.17
CA TRP A 53 -1.38 9.25 13.14
C TRP A 53 -0.07 9.57 13.88
N ILE A 54 0.03 9.21 15.16
CA ILE A 54 1.23 9.46 15.97
C ILE A 54 2.47 8.83 15.33
N SER A 55 2.38 7.60 14.86
CA SER A 55 3.51 6.88 14.30
C SER A 55 4.01 7.50 12.99
N VAL A 56 3.12 7.85 12.07
CA VAL A 56 3.53 8.46 10.80
C VAL A 56 4.10 9.87 11.01
N TYR A 57 3.58 10.63 11.96
CA TYR A 57 4.14 11.95 12.32
C TYR A 57 5.50 11.85 13.00
N ALA A 58 5.74 10.80 13.78
CA ALA A 58 7.08 10.52 14.31
C ALA A 58 8.10 10.28 13.18
N ASN A 59 7.69 9.57 12.11
CA ASN A 59 8.55 9.37 10.94
C ASN A 59 8.84 10.68 10.21
N ILE A 60 7.83 11.51 9.97
CA ILE A 60 8.00 12.82 9.33
C ILE A 60 9.01 13.67 10.11
N LYS A 61 8.83 13.74 11.45
CA LYS A 61 9.77 14.44 12.32
C LYS A 61 11.20 13.89 12.20
N ASN A 62 11.36 12.57 12.31
CA ASN A 62 12.67 11.94 12.28
C ASN A 62 13.35 12.11 10.91
N ALA A 63 12.63 12.00 9.82
CA ALA A 63 13.16 12.24 8.48
C ALA A 63 13.68 13.68 8.33
N LYS A 64 12.93 14.68 8.78
CA LYS A 64 13.38 16.09 8.75
C LYS A 64 14.61 16.34 9.61
N ILE A 65 14.71 15.68 10.78
CA ILE A 65 15.91 15.77 11.64
C ILE A 65 17.13 15.18 10.91
N VAL A 66 16.99 14.02 10.25
CA VAL A 66 18.11 13.41 9.50
C VAL A 66 18.54 14.32 8.35
N ILE A 67 17.59 14.83 7.57
CA ILE A 67 17.89 15.77 6.46
C ILE A 67 18.64 16.99 6.99
N ASN A 68 18.15 17.62 8.06
CA ASN A 68 18.80 18.79 8.64
C ASN A 68 20.23 18.49 9.11
N LYS A 69 20.46 17.35 9.76
CA LYS A 69 21.80 16.92 10.18
C LYS A 69 22.73 16.73 8.98
N CYS A 70 22.29 16.07 7.92
CA CYS A 70 23.10 15.89 6.71
C CYS A 70 23.46 17.22 6.01
N GLN A 71 22.70 18.28 6.25
CA GLN A 71 22.94 19.59 5.66
C GLN A 71 23.74 20.54 6.55
N GLU A 72 23.50 20.53 7.86
CA GLU A 72 23.97 21.58 8.77
C GLU A 72 24.96 21.09 9.86
N ASP A 73 24.86 19.82 10.29
CA ASP A 73 25.70 19.29 11.35
C ASP A 73 27.13 19.05 10.81
N PRO A 74 28.19 19.66 11.38
CA PRO A 74 29.56 19.49 10.89
C PRO A 74 30.05 18.05 10.85
N SER A 75 29.51 17.16 11.67
CA SER A 75 29.89 15.73 11.71
C SER A 75 29.15 14.87 10.67
N GLU A 76 28.00 15.32 10.18
CA GLU A 76 27.13 14.57 9.29
C GLU A 76 26.96 15.24 7.92
N LYS A 77 27.43 16.46 7.78
CA LYS A 77 27.31 17.25 6.55
C LYS A 77 27.98 16.55 5.37
N GLY A 78 27.20 16.40 4.30
CA GLY A 78 27.68 15.73 3.08
C GLY A 78 27.39 14.22 3.04
N ASN A 79 26.67 13.67 3.99
CA ASN A 79 26.15 12.29 3.93
C ASN A 79 25.02 12.20 2.89
N VAL A 80 25.37 12.21 1.61
CA VAL A 80 24.48 12.37 0.45
C VAL A 80 23.46 11.23 0.36
N VAL A 81 23.92 9.98 0.52
CA VAL A 81 23.03 8.82 0.42
C VAL A 81 22.03 8.79 1.59
N THR A 82 22.50 9.07 2.81
CA THR A 82 21.61 9.15 4.00
C THR A 82 20.57 10.26 3.85
N GLU A 83 20.96 11.44 3.34
CA GLU A 83 20.03 12.53 3.07
C GLU A 83 18.98 12.11 2.03
N ALA A 84 19.40 11.49 0.92
CA ALA A 84 18.51 11.06 -0.14
C ALA A 84 17.48 10.03 0.36
N ILE A 85 17.91 9.02 1.13
CA ILE A 85 17.02 8.04 1.76
C ILE A 85 16.00 8.74 2.68
N ALA A 86 16.48 9.67 3.53
CA ALA A 86 15.57 10.39 4.42
C ALA A 86 14.55 11.25 3.66
N ARG A 87 14.93 11.86 2.52
CA ARG A 87 14.01 12.59 1.64
C ARG A 87 12.99 11.70 0.98
N ILE A 88 13.38 10.50 0.49
CA ILE A 88 12.47 9.52 -0.08
C ILE A 88 11.44 9.08 0.97
N LEU A 89 11.89 8.77 2.18
CA LEU A 89 11.00 8.35 3.27
C LEU A 89 10.13 9.50 3.79
N LEU A 90 10.63 10.75 3.79
CA LEU A 90 9.81 11.93 4.07
C LEU A 90 8.72 12.11 3.03
N ALA A 91 9.05 11.99 1.75
CA ALA A 91 8.09 12.06 0.65
C ALA A 91 7.03 10.96 0.76
N TYR A 92 7.44 9.74 1.09
CA TYR A 92 6.52 8.61 1.29
C TYR A 92 5.53 8.88 2.42
N ASN A 93 6.02 9.22 3.63
CA ASN A 93 5.15 9.51 4.77
C ASN A 93 4.28 10.76 4.54
N GLY A 94 4.80 11.78 3.86
CA GLY A 94 4.05 12.98 3.47
C GLY A 94 2.91 12.68 2.51
N ALA A 95 3.15 11.82 1.51
CA ALA A 95 2.10 11.36 0.61
C ALA A 95 1.03 10.55 1.36
N VAL A 96 1.43 9.64 2.25
CA VAL A 96 0.47 8.85 3.06
C VAL A 96 -0.44 9.75 3.88
N VAL A 97 0.09 10.72 4.64
CA VAL A 97 -0.78 11.61 5.46
C VAL A 97 -1.71 12.45 4.59
N ALA A 98 -1.23 12.95 3.46
CA ALA A 98 -2.05 13.67 2.50
C ALA A 98 -3.15 12.78 1.88
N ASP A 99 -2.81 11.53 1.54
CA ASP A 99 -3.74 10.58 0.93
C ASP A 99 -4.85 10.14 1.88
N VAL A 100 -4.53 9.92 3.15
CA VAL A 100 -5.52 9.38 4.09
C VAL A 100 -6.26 10.46 4.87
N PHE A 101 -5.63 11.60 5.17
CA PHE A 101 -6.22 12.66 5.98
C PHE A 101 -6.56 13.94 5.18
N GLY A 102 -6.02 14.13 4.00
CA GLY A 102 -6.20 15.37 3.21
C GLY A 102 -5.31 16.51 3.71
N ASP A 103 -5.90 17.70 3.89
CA ASP A 103 -5.20 18.84 4.48
C ASP A 103 -4.79 18.52 5.92
N THR A 104 -3.50 18.72 6.25
CA THR A 104 -2.96 18.25 7.55
C THR A 104 -1.65 18.97 7.87
N PRO A 105 -1.21 19.02 9.15
CA PRO A 105 0.08 19.61 9.49
C PRO A 105 1.25 18.86 8.80
N PHE A 106 2.12 19.61 8.12
CA PHE A 106 3.30 19.02 7.45
C PHE A 106 4.53 19.93 7.47
N SER A 107 4.44 21.14 6.92
CA SER A 107 5.61 22.00 6.75
C SER A 107 6.28 22.38 8.06
N GLU A 108 5.51 22.65 9.10
CA GLU A 108 5.97 23.03 10.45
C GLU A 108 6.25 21.83 11.36
N THR A 109 5.75 20.65 11.00
CA THR A 109 5.95 19.43 11.78
C THR A 109 7.43 19.04 11.82
N GLY A 110 7.94 18.76 13.04
CA GLY A 110 9.31 18.29 13.24
C GLY A 110 10.40 19.37 13.04
N VAL A 111 10.04 20.62 12.87
CA VAL A 111 11.00 21.74 12.85
C VAL A 111 11.45 22.01 14.27
N LEU A 112 12.78 22.02 14.47
CA LEU A 112 13.41 22.24 15.77
C LEU A 112 14.06 23.62 15.87
N ASN A 113 14.11 24.15 17.09
CA ASN A 113 14.96 25.24 17.46
C ASN A 113 16.44 24.76 17.55
N PRO A 114 17.43 25.66 17.57
CA PRO A 114 18.84 25.30 17.73
C PRO A 114 19.16 24.50 19.00
N ASP A 115 18.34 24.63 20.04
CA ASP A 115 18.46 23.88 21.31
C ASP A 115 17.82 22.48 21.26
N GLY A 116 17.23 22.08 20.11
CA GLY A 116 16.57 20.80 19.91
C GLY A 116 15.12 20.74 20.37
N THR A 117 14.56 21.84 20.89
CA THR A 117 13.14 21.91 21.25
C THR A 117 12.26 22.10 20.01
N PRO A 118 10.98 21.63 20.02
CA PRO A 118 10.05 21.90 18.93
C PRO A 118 9.85 23.41 18.71
N LYS A 119 9.99 23.87 17.47
CA LYS A 119 9.73 25.25 17.11
C LYS A 119 8.23 25.58 17.08
N TYR A 120 7.42 24.63 16.64
CA TYR A 120 5.97 24.76 16.54
C TYR A 120 5.31 23.68 17.39
N MET A 121 4.64 24.09 18.46
CA MET A 121 3.89 23.19 19.35
C MET A 121 2.51 22.86 18.79
N GLN A 122 1.98 23.73 17.95
CA GLN A 122 0.72 23.58 17.23
C GLN A 122 0.97 23.92 15.76
N PRO A 123 1.54 22.98 14.98
CA PRO A 123 1.85 23.25 13.60
C PRO A 123 0.59 23.58 12.81
N LYS A 124 0.72 24.50 11.87
CA LYS A 124 -0.37 24.89 10.97
C LYS A 124 -0.78 23.72 10.07
N ILE A 125 -2.02 23.78 9.59
CA ILE A 125 -2.50 22.89 8.55
C ILE A 125 -1.97 23.38 7.20
N ASP A 126 -1.37 22.47 6.45
CA ASP A 126 -1.00 22.68 5.06
C ASP A 126 -2.04 22.04 4.14
N SER A 127 -2.31 22.66 2.99
CA SER A 127 -3.19 22.05 2.00
C SER A 127 -2.56 20.80 1.41
N GLN A 128 -3.36 19.82 1.06
CA GLN A 128 -2.89 18.59 0.43
C GLN A 128 -2.08 18.88 -0.84
N GLU A 129 -2.47 19.88 -1.63
CA GLU A 129 -1.73 20.34 -2.79
C GLU A 129 -0.31 20.79 -2.43
N SER A 130 -0.15 21.58 -1.35
CA SER A 130 1.17 22.02 -0.90
C SER A 130 2.02 20.89 -0.37
N ILE A 131 1.42 19.92 0.32
CA ILE A 131 2.13 18.72 0.80
C ILE A 131 2.64 17.92 -0.40
N TYR A 132 1.81 17.68 -1.41
CA TYR A 132 2.25 16.96 -2.62
C TYR A 132 3.33 17.69 -3.41
N LYS A 133 3.32 19.01 -3.40
CA LYS A 133 4.43 19.80 -3.96
C LYS A 133 5.74 19.51 -3.23
N GLU A 134 5.72 19.47 -1.90
CA GLU A 134 6.91 19.12 -1.10
C GLU A 134 7.31 17.65 -1.29
N VAL A 135 6.36 16.73 -1.41
CA VAL A 135 6.59 15.32 -1.73
C VAL A 135 7.40 15.18 -3.03
N MET A 136 6.93 15.82 -4.10
CA MET A 136 7.62 15.75 -5.40
C MET A 136 8.99 16.45 -5.35
N GLN A 137 9.11 17.57 -4.65
CA GLN A 137 10.39 18.27 -4.46
C GLN A 137 11.41 17.42 -3.70
N ASN A 138 10.99 16.69 -2.66
CA ASN A 138 11.89 15.80 -1.93
C ASN A 138 12.35 14.61 -2.79
N LEU A 139 11.48 14.05 -3.64
CA LEU A 139 11.88 13.01 -4.60
C LEU A 139 12.86 13.56 -5.66
N ASP A 140 12.64 14.76 -6.19
CA ASP A 140 13.55 15.40 -7.13
C ASP A 140 14.91 15.71 -6.50
N ALA A 141 14.92 16.18 -5.25
CA ALA A 141 16.14 16.39 -4.51
C ALA A 141 16.90 15.09 -4.26
N ALA A 142 16.22 14.02 -3.87
CA ALA A 142 16.82 12.70 -3.69
C ALA A 142 17.44 12.16 -4.99
N ILE A 143 16.73 12.27 -6.11
CA ILE A 143 17.24 11.88 -7.44
C ILE A 143 18.49 12.68 -7.79
N THR A 144 18.49 13.99 -7.51
CA THR A 144 19.64 14.85 -7.76
C THR A 144 20.84 14.45 -6.90
N LEU A 145 20.62 14.13 -5.62
CA LEU A 145 21.66 13.70 -4.68
C LEU A 145 22.26 12.35 -5.09
N LEU A 146 21.43 11.39 -5.51
CA LEU A 146 21.86 10.05 -5.91
C LEU A 146 22.46 10.01 -7.33
N LYS A 147 22.28 11.06 -8.13
CA LYS A 147 22.82 11.19 -9.50
C LYS A 147 22.45 9.99 -10.38
N ASP A 148 23.48 9.35 -10.95
CA ASP A 148 23.31 8.17 -11.80
C ASP A 148 23.15 6.87 -10.98
N GLY A 149 23.34 6.94 -9.66
CA GLY A 149 23.11 5.82 -8.74
C GLY A 149 23.99 4.60 -8.96
N THR A 150 25.09 4.75 -9.69
CA THR A 150 26.03 3.67 -9.93
C THR A 150 27.05 3.58 -8.80
N ALA A 151 27.45 2.36 -8.42
CA ALA A 151 28.49 2.10 -7.44
C ALA A 151 29.86 2.69 -7.86
N GLU A 152 30.02 2.98 -9.14
CA GLU A 152 31.22 3.59 -9.73
C GLU A 152 31.30 5.12 -9.52
N ASP A 153 30.25 5.72 -8.97
CA ASP A 153 30.21 7.16 -8.70
C ASP A 153 31.01 7.46 -7.43
N GLU A 154 32.32 7.71 -7.60
CA GLU A 154 33.30 8.07 -6.56
C GLU A 154 32.94 9.33 -5.74
N GLY A 155 31.72 9.71 -5.64
CA GLY A 155 31.25 10.90 -4.92
C GLY A 155 30.01 10.69 -4.07
N LEU A 156 29.44 9.50 -4.01
CA LEU A 156 28.29 9.19 -3.17
C LEU A 156 28.77 8.79 -1.76
N SER A 157 28.74 9.75 -0.83
CA SER A 157 29.15 9.56 0.57
C SER A 157 27.94 9.31 1.47
N GLY A 158 28.19 8.72 2.64
CA GLY A 158 27.19 8.55 3.68
C GLY A 158 26.22 7.40 3.42
N ALA A 159 26.68 6.32 2.77
CA ALA A 159 25.92 5.09 2.67
C ALA A 159 25.61 4.51 4.06
N VAL A 160 24.37 4.05 4.24
CA VAL A 160 23.90 3.48 5.52
C VAL A 160 24.43 2.07 5.72
N GLY A 161 24.81 1.39 4.65
CA GLY A 161 25.35 0.04 4.66
C GLY A 161 24.34 -0.97 5.23
N SER A 162 24.83 -1.98 5.95
CA SER A 162 24.01 -3.06 6.52
C SER A 162 22.97 -2.60 7.57
N LYS A 163 22.98 -1.34 7.97
CA LYS A 163 21.94 -0.75 8.83
C LYS A 163 20.68 -0.36 8.06
N ASP A 164 20.76 -0.31 6.76
CA ASP A 164 19.58 -0.21 5.90
C ASP A 164 18.94 -1.59 5.76
N LEU A 165 17.82 -1.82 6.43
CA LEU A 165 17.11 -3.10 6.42
C LEU A 165 16.23 -3.30 5.16
N ILE A 166 16.24 -2.33 4.24
CA ILE A 166 15.56 -2.45 2.94
C ILE A 166 16.56 -2.89 1.88
N TYR A 167 17.69 -2.18 1.74
CA TYR A 167 18.68 -2.43 0.68
C TYR A 167 20.11 -2.68 1.18
N GLY A 168 20.29 -2.82 2.49
CA GLY A 168 21.62 -2.91 3.09
C GLY A 168 22.35 -4.23 2.86
N SER A 169 21.70 -5.23 2.29
CA SER A 169 22.32 -6.50 1.90
C SER A 169 23.30 -6.34 0.73
N ASP A 170 23.10 -5.33 -0.10
CA ASP A 170 23.97 -4.97 -1.23
C ASP A 170 24.38 -3.50 -1.09
N GLN A 171 25.51 -3.27 -0.40
CA GLN A 171 25.97 -1.92 -0.09
C GLN A 171 26.45 -1.17 -1.35
N ASP A 172 26.96 -1.88 -2.34
CA ASP A 172 27.43 -1.29 -3.59
C ASP A 172 26.26 -0.85 -4.48
N ALA A 173 25.12 -1.56 -4.44
CA ALA A 173 23.92 -1.22 -5.20
C ALA A 173 22.95 -0.29 -4.45
N GLN A 174 23.16 -0.02 -3.15
CA GLN A 174 22.20 0.68 -2.28
C GLN A 174 21.73 2.02 -2.86
N ALA A 175 22.65 2.87 -3.30
CA ALA A 175 22.31 4.18 -3.86
C ALA A 175 21.46 4.06 -5.14
N GLY A 176 21.81 3.11 -6.02
CA GLY A 176 21.07 2.83 -7.24
C GLY A 176 19.66 2.30 -6.97
N LEU A 177 19.49 1.43 -5.97
CA LEU A 177 18.18 0.89 -5.59
C LEU A 177 17.26 1.97 -4.98
N TRP A 178 17.82 2.85 -4.14
CA TRP A 178 17.07 4.01 -3.64
C TRP A 178 16.74 5.03 -4.74
N LEU A 179 17.62 5.21 -5.73
CA LEU A 179 17.32 6.03 -6.91
C LEU A 179 16.14 5.45 -7.71
N LYS A 180 16.15 4.14 -7.96
CA LYS A 180 15.03 3.43 -8.60
C LYS A 180 13.73 3.55 -7.81
N THR A 181 13.80 3.46 -6.47
CA THR A 181 12.66 3.70 -5.57
C THR A 181 12.10 5.11 -5.73
N ALA A 182 12.95 6.12 -5.79
CA ALA A 182 12.50 7.50 -6.00
C ALA A 182 11.75 7.68 -7.33
N TYR A 183 12.24 7.06 -8.42
CA TYR A 183 11.54 7.07 -9.70
C TYR A 183 10.22 6.30 -9.66
N ALA A 184 10.17 5.14 -9.00
CA ALA A 184 8.95 4.36 -8.81
C ALA A 184 7.87 5.19 -8.07
N LEU A 185 8.25 5.85 -6.98
CA LEU A 185 7.36 6.75 -6.23
C LEU A 185 6.94 7.97 -7.04
N LYS A 186 7.81 8.53 -7.87
CA LYS A 186 7.41 9.60 -8.81
C LYS A 186 6.34 9.11 -9.79
N ALA A 187 6.46 7.90 -10.33
CA ALA A 187 5.44 7.31 -11.19
C ALA A 187 4.11 7.16 -10.45
N ARG A 188 4.12 6.59 -9.23
CA ARG A 188 2.93 6.43 -8.37
C ARG A 188 2.24 7.77 -8.12
N TYR A 189 2.98 8.75 -7.64
CA TYR A 189 2.38 10.04 -7.25
C TYR A 189 1.97 10.91 -8.43
N THR A 190 2.63 10.80 -9.57
CA THR A 190 2.16 11.44 -10.81
C THR A 190 0.83 10.82 -11.25
N MET A 191 0.67 9.49 -11.21
CA MET A 191 -0.60 8.83 -11.49
C MET A 191 -1.67 9.21 -10.45
N ARG A 192 -1.31 9.32 -9.16
CA ARG A 192 -2.20 9.76 -8.08
C ARG A 192 -2.82 11.12 -8.37
N LEU A 193 -2.03 12.04 -8.86
CA LEU A 193 -2.43 13.42 -9.14
C LEU A 193 -3.06 13.63 -10.53
N LEU A 194 -3.30 12.57 -11.31
CA LEU A 194 -3.75 12.69 -12.69
C LEU A 194 -5.05 13.49 -12.85
N ASN A 195 -5.99 13.40 -11.87
CA ASN A 195 -7.23 14.18 -11.88
C ASN A 195 -7.00 15.69 -11.67
N LYS A 196 -5.84 16.09 -11.17
CA LYS A 196 -5.46 17.50 -10.98
C LYS A 196 -4.43 17.97 -12.00
N SER A 197 -4.08 17.11 -12.95
CA SER A 197 -3.11 17.43 -14.00
C SER A 197 -3.62 18.54 -14.93
N ALA A 198 -2.75 19.51 -15.20
CA ALA A 198 -2.99 20.53 -16.24
C ALA A 198 -2.85 19.93 -17.67
N ASN A 199 -2.08 18.83 -17.82
CA ASN A 199 -1.88 18.13 -19.07
C ASN A 199 -1.65 16.63 -18.80
N GLN A 200 -2.74 15.87 -18.77
CA GLN A 200 -2.70 14.43 -18.50
C GLN A 200 -1.81 13.66 -19.49
N THR A 201 -1.79 14.04 -20.77
CA THR A 201 -0.93 13.38 -21.76
C THR A 201 0.56 13.51 -21.37
N THR A 202 0.99 14.69 -20.98
CA THR A 202 2.37 14.93 -20.55
C THR A 202 2.68 14.12 -19.28
N ASP A 203 1.78 14.10 -18.30
CA ASP A 203 2.00 13.36 -17.07
C ASP A 203 2.01 11.85 -17.28
N LEU A 204 1.17 11.32 -18.17
CA LEU A 204 1.21 9.90 -18.55
C LEU A 204 2.54 9.55 -19.25
N GLN A 205 3.09 10.42 -20.08
CA GLN A 205 4.41 10.23 -20.68
C GLN A 205 5.53 10.31 -19.65
N ASN A 206 5.42 11.21 -18.67
CA ASN A 206 6.33 11.29 -17.55
C ASN A 206 6.31 10.00 -16.71
N ILE A 207 5.13 9.42 -16.46
CA ILE A 207 5.00 8.12 -15.77
C ILE A 207 5.80 7.05 -16.50
N LEU A 208 5.64 6.90 -17.82
CA LEU A 208 6.42 5.94 -18.60
C LEU A 208 7.93 6.19 -18.49
N THR A 209 8.35 7.45 -18.48
CA THR A 209 9.76 7.83 -18.29
C THR A 209 10.26 7.45 -16.90
N TYR A 210 9.47 7.66 -15.86
CA TYR A 210 9.84 7.29 -14.49
C TYR A 210 9.89 5.77 -14.32
N VAL A 211 8.90 5.05 -14.86
CA VAL A 211 8.89 3.59 -14.88
C VAL A 211 10.15 3.02 -15.53
N SER A 212 10.57 3.56 -16.67
CA SER A 212 11.77 3.07 -17.37
C SER A 212 13.09 3.28 -16.58
N LYS A 213 13.08 4.14 -15.56
CA LYS A 213 14.21 4.43 -14.67
C LYS A 213 14.06 3.76 -13.29
N SER A 214 12.96 3.06 -13.06
CA SER A 214 12.67 2.41 -11.79
C SER A 214 13.07 0.92 -11.79
N PHE A 215 12.34 0.09 -11.08
CA PHE A 215 12.62 -1.35 -10.95
C PHE A 215 12.52 -2.08 -12.28
N THR A 216 13.47 -2.97 -12.54
CA THR A 216 13.49 -3.86 -13.70
C THR A 216 13.08 -5.30 -13.36
N ASN A 217 13.06 -5.63 -12.08
CA ASN A 217 12.65 -6.93 -11.55
C ASN A 217 12.27 -6.82 -10.05
N ALA A 218 11.67 -7.86 -9.49
CA ALA A 218 11.20 -7.90 -8.11
C ALA A 218 12.32 -7.88 -7.04
N ASN A 219 13.58 -8.15 -7.40
CA ASN A 219 14.69 -8.05 -6.43
C ASN A 219 15.07 -6.60 -6.12
N GLU A 220 14.61 -5.65 -6.93
CA GLU A 220 14.91 -4.22 -6.79
C GLU A 220 13.80 -3.45 -6.07
N GLU A 221 12.66 -4.09 -5.79
CA GLU A 221 11.51 -3.45 -5.15
C GLU A 221 11.80 -2.97 -3.73
N CYS A 222 11.10 -1.91 -3.31
CA CYS A 222 11.27 -1.35 -1.98
C CYS A 222 10.35 -2.06 -0.99
N LYS A 223 10.92 -3.02 -0.26
CA LYS A 223 10.21 -3.83 0.72
C LYS A 223 11.00 -3.99 2.01
N LEU A 224 10.28 -4.13 3.11
CA LEU A 224 10.83 -4.60 4.37
C LEU A 224 10.63 -6.11 4.45
N ASP A 225 11.74 -6.85 4.42
CA ASP A 225 11.79 -8.31 4.39
C ASP A 225 12.70 -8.83 5.51
N ILE A 226 12.28 -8.58 6.76
CA ILE A 226 13.04 -8.93 7.97
C ILE A 226 12.35 -10.01 8.81
N TYR A 227 11.22 -10.51 8.34
CA TYR A 227 10.39 -11.42 9.12
C TYR A 227 10.93 -12.84 9.03
N ASP A 228 11.20 -13.45 10.19
CA ASP A 228 11.82 -14.78 10.34
C ASP A 228 10.80 -15.90 10.63
N GLY A 229 9.53 -15.53 10.86
CA GLY A 229 8.47 -16.49 11.21
C GLY A 229 8.51 -17.01 12.66
N ASP A 230 9.35 -16.44 13.51
CA ASP A 230 9.51 -16.82 14.92
C ASP A 230 9.46 -15.60 15.84
N SER A 231 10.50 -14.77 15.83
CA SER A 231 10.63 -13.58 16.68
C SER A 231 10.16 -12.29 15.98
N GLN A 232 10.23 -12.26 14.67
CA GLN A 232 9.84 -11.14 13.84
C GLN A 232 8.78 -11.62 12.84
N LEU A 233 7.53 -11.26 13.10
CA LEU A 233 6.38 -11.69 12.32
C LEU A 233 5.83 -10.56 11.47
N ASN A 234 5.31 -10.90 10.28
CA ASN A 234 4.56 -9.94 9.49
C ASN A 234 3.40 -9.34 10.32
N PRO A 235 3.28 -8.01 10.44
CA PRO A 235 2.31 -7.40 11.36
C PRO A 235 0.85 -7.61 10.94
N LEU A 236 0.55 -7.71 9.65
CA LEU A 236 -0.81 -7.98 9.15
C LEU A 236 -1.19 -9.44 9.42
N TRP A 237 -0.26 -10.37 9.24
CA TRP A 237 -0.45 -11.76 9.66
C TRP A 237 -0.71 -11.84 11.17
N ALA A 238 0.14 -11.20 11.98
CA ALA A 238 0.03 -11.23 13.45
C ALA A 238 -1.31 -10.66 13.94
N PHE A 239 -1.77 -9.57 13.33
CA PHE A 239 -3.08 -8.99 13.61
C PHE A 239 -4.21 -9.96 13.21
N SER A 240 -4.20 -10.45 11.98
CA SER A 240 -5.23 -11.34 11.45
C SER A 240 -5.34 -12.62 12.28
N TYR A 241 -4.20 -13.24 12.58
CA TYR A 241 -4.13 -14.45 13.42
C TYR A 241 -4.65 -14.21 14.84
N SER A 242 -4.24 -13.11 15.50
CA SER A 242 -4.59 -12.83 16.89
C SER A 242 -6.03 -12.35 17.09
N ARG A 243 -6.64 -11.72 16.09
CA ARG A 243 -7.95 -11.07 16.22
C ARG A 243 -9.08 -11.82 15.56
N ASN A 244 -8.79 -12.62 14.54
CA ASN A 244 -9.79 -13.43 13.83
C ASN A 244 -11.01 -12.58 13.37
N SER A 245 -10.76 -11.38 12.86
CA SER A 245 -11.78 -10.36 12.57
C SER A 245 -11.97 -10.06 11.09
N LEU A 246 -11.28 -10.81 10.22
CA LEU A 246 -11.32 -10.70 8.77
C LEU A 246 -11.71 -12.05 8.15
N ALA A 247 -12.51 -12.01 7.08
CA ALA A 247 -12.92 -13.18 6.32
C ALA A 247 -12.83 -12.94 4.83
N ALA A 248 -12.85 -14.02 4.05
CA ALA A 248 -12.90 -13.96 2.59
C ALA A 248 -14.10 -13.11 2.13
N SER A 249 -13.83 -12.10 1.34
CA SER A 249 -14.83 -11.18 0.83
C SER A 249 -15.57 -11.76 -0.36
N GLU A 250 -16.92 -11.68 -0.37
CA GLU A 250 -17.74 -12.04 -1.52
C GLU A 250 -17.30 -11.27 -2.78
N SER A 251 -17.03 -9.98 -2.65
CA SER A 251 -16.61 -9.09 -3.75
C SER A 251 -15.28 -9.51 -4.38
N LEU A 252 -14.30 -9.85 -3.56
CA LEU A 252 -12.98 -10.30 -4.04
C LEU A 252 -13.11 -11.67 -4.72
N ILE A 253 -13.75 -12.63 -4.07
CA ILE A 253 -13.85 -14.01 -4.57
C ILE A 253 -14.63 -14.05 -5.89
N GLU A 254 -15.68 -13.24 -6.06
CA GLU A 254 -16.36 -13.12 -7.34
C GLU A 254 -15.46 -12.65 -8.49
N LYS A 255 -14.57 -11.69 -8.22
CA LYS A 255 -13.62 -11.21 -9.23
C LYS A 255 -12.58 -12.27 -9.60
N PHE A 256 -12.14 -13.07 -8.63
CA PHE A 256 -11.32 -14.24 -8.89
C PHE A 256 -12.09 -15.32 -9.66
N ALA A 257 -13.33 -15.63 -9.26
CA ALA A 257 -14.15 -16.67 -9.87
C ALA A 257 -14.49 -16.36 -11.34
N THR A 258 -14.84 -15.11 -11.65
CA THR A 258 -15.14 -14.68 -13.02
C THR A 258 -13.94 -14.75 -13.96
N ARG A 259 -12.75 -14.97 -13.43
CA ARG A 259 -11.47 -15.07 -14.16
C ARG A 259 -10.83 -16.45 -14.01
N ASN A 260 -11.48 -17.41 -13.37
CA ASN A 260 -10.88 -18.72 -13.04
C ASN A 260 -9.47 -18.57 -12.43
N ASP A 261 -9.28 -17.58 -11.57
CA ASP A 261 -7.99 -17.14 -11.09
C ASP A 261 -7.39 -18.15 -10.08
N PRO A 262 -6.26 -18.78 -10.39
CA PRO A 262 -5.68 -19.81 -9.53
C PRO A 262 -5.11 -19.26 -8.22
N ARG A 263 -4.98 -17.94 -8.08
CA ARG A 263 -4.56 -17.29 -6.82
C ARG A 263 -5.58 -17.45 -5.71
N ALA A 264 -6.89 -17.55 -6.03
CA ALA A 264 -7.93 -17.64 -5.01
C ALA A 264 -7.79 -18.89 -4.12
N PRO A 265 -7.78 -20.12 -4.61
CA PRO A 265 -7.60 -21.28 -3.74
C PRO A 265 -6.25 -21.26 -3.03
N ARG A 266 -5.22 -20.68 -3.64
CA ARG A 266 -3.90 -20.54 -3.03
C ARG A 266 -3.88 -19.60 -1.81
N SER A 267 -4.79 -18.63 -1.79
CA SER A 267 -4.81 -17.53 -0.81
C SER A 267 -5.75 -17.74 0.37
N PHE A 268 -6.56 -18.81 0.39
CA PHE A 268 -7.58 -18.97 1.43
C PHE A 268 -7.58 -20.35 2.06
N ILE A 269 -8.03 -20.40 3.33
CA ILE A 269 -8.28 -21.59 4.09
C ILE A 269 -9.73 -22.02 3.83
N GLN A 270 -9.96 -23.29 3.50
CA GLN A 270 -11.32 -23.85 3.39
C GLN A 270 -11.83 -24.34 4.73
N PRO A 271 -13.15 -24.33 4.95
CA PRO A 271 -13.77 -25.00 6.10
C PRO A 271 -13.46 -26.51 6.12
N ASP A 272 -13.42 -27.08 7.32
CA ASP A 272 -13.37 -28.53 7.52
C ASP A 272 -14.73 -29.17 7.12
N PRO A 273 -14.84 -30.52 7.07
CA PRO A 273 -16.09 -31.20 6.75
C PRO A 273 -17.27 -30.90 7.73
N SER A 274 -16.97 -30.37 8.90
CA SER A 274 -17.98 -29.93 9.88
C SER A 274 -18.38 -28.47 9.70
N GLY A 275 -17.80 -27.76 8.71
CA GLY A 275 -18.09 -26.37 8.42
C GLY A 275 -17.30 -25.36 9.27
N ASN A 276 -16.27 -25.80 10.00
CA ASN A 276 -15.44 -24.90 10.79
C ASN A 276 -14.15 -24.57 10.03
N VAL A 277 -13.68 -23.34 10.16
CA VAL A 277 -12.33 -22.97 9.69
C VAL A 277 -11.36 -23.11 10.87
N VAL A 278 -10.43 -24.02 10.75
CA VAL A 278 -9.37 -24.22 11.72
C VAL A 278 -8.20 -23.30 11.34
N TYR A 279 -7.86 -22.40 12.26
CA TYR A 279 -6.73 -21.49 12.09
C TYR A 279 -5.55 -22.04 12.89
N GLY A 280 -4.47 -22.37 12.19
CA GLY A 280 -3.29 -22.97 12.81
C GLY A 280 -3.03 -24.40 12.34
N GLY A 281 -2.24 -25.17 13.10
CA GLY A 281 -1.84 -26.52 12.70
C GLY A 281 -3.03 -27.43 12.38
N GLY A 282 -3.13 -27.85 11.13
CA GLY A 282 -4.26 -28.64 10.63
C GLY A 282 -5.26 -27.86 9.76
N ALA A 283 -5.06 -26.55 9.59
CA ALA A 283 -5.83 -25.78 8.62
C ALA A 283 -5.58 -26.31 7.19
N ASN A 284 -6.62 -26.38 6.38
CA ASN A 284 -6.51 -26.83 4.99
C ASN A 284 -6.63 -25.63 4.05
N GLN A 285 -5.69 -25.53 3.13
CA GLN A 285 -5.81 -24.59 2.03
C GLN A 285 -7.00 -24.96 1.15
N ALA A 286 -7.69 -23.95 0.59
CA ALA A 286 -8.76 -24.19 -0.36
C ALA A 286 -8.24 -24.94 -1.59
N THR A 287 -9.00 -25.94 -2.04
CA THR A 287 -8.63 -26.75 -3.21
C THR A 287 -9.21 -26.20 -4.51
N THR A 288 -10.31 -25.46 -4.40
CA THR A 288 -11.00 -24.78 -5.52
C THR A 288 -11.56 -23.46 -5.04
N ILE A 289 -11.97 -22.59 -5.95
CA ILE A 289 -12.66 -21.34 -5.61
C ILE A 289 -13.97 -21.63 -4.88
N ASP A 290 -14.70 -22.64 -5.30
CA ASP A 290 -15.99 -23.03 -4.67
C ASP A 290 -15.85 -23.58 -3.25
N ALA A 291 -14.64 -23.97 -2.84
CA ALA A 291 -14.36 -24.39 -1.46
C ALA A 291 -14.14 -23.20 -0.50
N ILE A 292 -14.11 -21.97 -1.02
CA ILE A 292 -13.96 -20.76 -0.23
C ILE A 292 -15.33 -20.30 0.26
N ASN A 293 -15.52 -20.28 1.58
CA ASN A 293 -16.75 -19.82 2.19
C ASN A 293 -16.66 -18.33 2.49
N VAL A 294 -17.46 -17.52 1.79
CA VAL A 294 -17.36 -16.06 1.80
C VAL A 294 -18.29 -15.39 2.80
N ALA A 295 -17.86 -14.24 3.32
CA ALA A 295 -18.67 -13.33 4.09
C ALA A 295 -19.28 -12.25 3.17
N PRO A 296 -20.59 -11.96 3.27
CA PRO A 296 -21.22 -10.93 2.44
C PRO A 296 -20.75 -9.53 2.86
N ASN A 297 -20.44 -8.68 1.88
CA ASN A 297 -20.00 -7.32 2.15
C ASN A 297 -21.14 -6.43 2.64
N GLY A 298 -20.86 -5.63 3.68
CA GLY A 298 -21.78 -4.66 4.28
C GLY A 298 -22.84 -5.24 5.21
N THR A 299 -23.09 -6.54 5.16
CA THR A 299 -24.12 -7.24 5.95
C THR A 299 -23.62 -8.56 6.55
N PRO A 300 -22.35 -8.69 6.95
CA PRO A 300 -21.92 -9.90 7.64
C PRO A 300 -22.54 -9.96 9.03
N GLN A 301 -22.68 -11.17 9.55
CA GLN A 301 -22.94 -11.33 10.97
C GLN A 301 -21.69 -10.96 11.76
N GLU A 302 -21.81 -10.21 12.85
CA GLU A 302 -20.68 -9.96 13.74
C GLU A 302 -20.29 -11.27 14.43
N LEU A 303 -19.07 -11.71 14.14
CA LEU A 303 -18.57 -12.99 14.58
C LEU A 303 -17.21 -12.77 15.26
N GLN A 304 -17.12 -13.12 16.52
CA GLN A 304 -15.88 -13.03 17.28
C GLN A 304 -15.03 -14.30 17.22
N ASN A 305 -15.51 -15.33 16.56
CA ASN A 305 -14.85 -16.61 16.39
C ASN A 305 -15.18 -17.17 15.00
N ASN A 306 -14.42 -18.12 14.60
CA ASN A 306 -14.43 -18.75 13.31
C ASN A 306 -15.75 -19.50 13.03
N TYR A 307 -16.67 -18.90 12.32
CA TYR A 307 -18.01 -19.45 12.04
C TYR A 307 -18.11 -20.08 10.67
N GLY A 308 -17.07 -20.75 10.24
CA GLY A 308 -17.07 -21.44 8.96
C GLY A 308 -16.83 -20.56 7.74
N MET A 309 -16.50 -19.29 7.91
CA MET A 309 -16.06 -18.42 6.81
C MET A 309 -14.57 -18.58 6.58
N SER A 310 -14.17 -18.67 5.33
CA SER A 310 -12.76 -18.78 4.95
C SER A 310 -11.97 -17.53 5.34
N MET A 311 -10.71 -17.73 5.67
CA MET A 311 -9.76 -16.68 6.01
C MET A 311 -8.57 -16.74 5.09
N ALA A 312 -7.88 -15.61 4.92
CA ALA A 312 -6.66 -15.56 4.12
C ALA A 312 -5.55 -16.40 4.77
N SER A 313 -4.84 -17.16 3.95
CA SER A 313 -3.71 -18.00 4.37
C SER A 313 -2.39 -17.26 4.19
N TRP A 314 -2.14 -16.26 5.01
CA TRP A 314 -0.93 -15.45 4.91
C TRP A 314 0.28 -16.11 5.58
N ALA A 315 1.48 -15.81 5.08
CA ALA A 315 2.73 -16.24 5.67
C ALA A 315 3.17 -15.30 6.81
N MET A 316 3.77 -15.88 7.85
CA MET A 316 4.40 -15.11 8.93
C MET A 316 5.57 -14.27 8.44
N THR A 317 6.18 -14.70 7.34
CA THR A 317 7.36 -14.09 6.72
C THR A 317 7.01 -13.23 5.49
N ALA A 318 5.72 -12.96 5.23
CA ALA A 318 5.33 -12.11 4.12
C ALA A 318 6.00 -10.73 4.20
N PRO A 319 6.70 -10.26 3.15
CA PRO A 319 7.33 -8.95 3.17
C PRO A 319 6.30 -7.82 3.18
N THR A 320 6.65 -6.68 3.76
CA THR A 320 5.84 -5.46 3.69
C THR A 320 6.33 -4.59 2.53
N GLN A 321 5.47 -4.38 1.54
CA GLN A 321 5.80 -3.66 0.30
C GLN A 321 5.56 -2.14 0.45
N LEU A 322 6.61 -1.33 0.42
CA LEU A 322 6.47 0.12 0.30
C LEU A 322 6.10 0.52 -1.14
N ILE A 323 6.78 -0.07 -2.10
CA ILE A 323 6.39 -0.04 -3.51
C ILE A 323 6.98 -1.25 -4.22
N SER A 324 6.13 -2.03 -4.87
CA SER A 324 6.48 -3.29 -5.52
C SER A 324 6.80 -3.13 -7.00
N TYR A 325 7.48 -4.14 -7.56
CA TYR A 325 7.74 -4.22 -8.99
C TYR A 325 6.44 -4.43 -9.78
N HIS A 326 5.52 -5.27 -9.28
CA HIS A 326 4.24 -5.45 -9.97
C HIS A 326 3.41 -4.15 -10.00
N GLU A 327 3.45 -3.31 -8.95
CA GLU A 327 2.79 -2.01 -9.01
C GLU A 327 3.38 -1.12 -10.11
N VAL A 328 4.70 -1.07 -10.23
CA VAL A 328 5.36 -0.30 -11.28
C VAL A 328 4.92 -0.76 -12.68
N LYS A 329 4.79 -2.06 -12.90
CA LYS A 329 4.30 -2.61 -14.17
C LYS A 329 2.81 -2.33 -14.39
N PHE A 330 1.98 -2.32 -13.34
CA PHE A 330 0.59 -1.85 -13.45
C PHE A 330 0.47 -0.37 -13.77
N LEU A 331 1.35 0.48 -13.21
CA LEU A 331 1.40 1.91 -13.56
C LEU A 331 1.77 2.12 -15.04
N GLU A 332 2.70 1.32 -15.55
CA GLU A 332 3.05 1.32 -16.98
C GLU A 332 1.84 0.94 -17.84
N ALA A 333 1.20 -0.19 -17.54
CA ALA A 333 0.04 -0.67 -18.27
C ALA A 333 -1.12 0.34 -18.24
N GLU A 334 -1.43 0.93 -17.09
CA GLU A 334 -2.46 1.95 -16.94
C GLU A 334 -2.14 3.20 -17.76
N ALA A 335 -0.89 3.70 -17.69
CA ALA A 335 -0.48 4.87 -18.45
C ALA A 335 -0.60 4.64 -19.97
N LEU A 336 -0.19 3.48 -20.46
CA LEU A 336 -0.31 3.09 -21.86
C LEU A 336 -1.77 2.95 -22.30
N CYS A 337 -2.63 2.36 -21.47
CA CYS A 337 -4.07 2.28 -21.75
C CYS A 337 -4.71 3.68 -21.85
N ARG A 338 -4.36 4.60 -20.95
CA ARG A 338 -4.90 5.96 -20.91
C ARG A 338 -4.38 6.83 -22.07
N LEU A 339 -3.15 6.66 -22.49
CA LEU A 339 -2.60 7.34 -23.67
C LEU A 339 -3.27 6.88 -24.98
N GLY A 340 -3.65 5.62 -25.06
CA GLY A 340 -4.19 5.02 -26.28
C GLY A 340 -3.12 4.80 -27.37
N GLY A 341 -3.51 4.11 -28.44
CA GLY A 341 -2.66 3.89 -29.62
C GLY A 341 -1.48 2.92 -29.43
N ARG A 342 -1.26 2.38 -28.20
CA ARG A 342 -0.15 1.49 -27.84
C ARG A 342 -0.65 0.22 -27.12
N VAL A 343 -1.71 -0.37 -27.65
CA VAL A 343 -2.46 -1.45 -26.98
C VAL A 343 -1.62 -2.71 -26.77
N ASP A 344 -0.73 -3.03 -27.70
CA ASP A 344 0.15 -4.21 -27.57
C ASP A 344 1.20 -4.02 -26.46
N GLU A 345 1.73 -2.80 -26.34
CA GLU A 345 2.65 -2.46 -25.25
C GLU A 345 1.93 -2.48 -23.90
N ALA A 346 0.71 -1.95 -23.82
CA ALA A 346 -0.11 -2.02 -22.62
C ALA A 346 -0.42 -3.46 -22.21
N LYS A 347 -0.72 -4.33 -23.19
CA LYS A 347 -0.95 -5.76 -22.97
C LYS A 347 0.30 -6.46 -22.44
N ALA A 348 1.48 -6.15 -23.01
CA ALA A 348 2.74 -6.71 -22.54
C ALA A 348 3.07 -6.28 -21.11
N ALA A 349 2.93 -4.97 -20.81
CA ALA A 349 3.13 -4.46 -19.46
C ALA A 349 2.16 -5.08 -18.44
N LEU A 350 0.90 -5.29 -18.82
CA LEU A 350 -0.07 -5.99 -17.97
C LEU A 350 0.31 -7.46 -17.74
N LYS A 351 0.82 -8.15 -18.77
CA LYS A 351 1.30 -9.54 -18.62
C LYS A 351 2.45 -9.62 -17.62
N ASP A 352 3.43 -8.74 -17.74
CA ASP A 352 4.55 -8.65 -16.80
C ASP A 352 4.06 -8.36 -15.37
N ALA A 353 3.09 -7.43 -15.22
CA ALA A 353 2.51 -7.10 -13.93
C ALA A 353 1.81 -8.31 -13.27
N VAL A 354 1.03 -9.07 -14.04
CA VAL A 354 0.34 -10.28 -13.55
C VAL A 354 1.34 -11.35 -13.14
N ILE A 355 2.37 -11.62 -13.93
CA ILE A 355 3.42 -12.60 -13.59
C ILE A 355 4.12 -12.18 -12.29
N ALA A 356 4.51 -10.92 -12.18
CA ALA A 356 5.15 -10.40 -10.96
C ALA A 356 4.22 -10.47 -9.73
N ALA A 357 2.92 -10.24 -9.91
CA ALA A 357 1.94 -10.37 -8.84
C ALA A 357 1.75 -11.82 -8.37
N PHE A 358 1.84 -12.79 -9.27
CA PHE A 358 1.85 -14.22 -8.88
C PHE A 358 3.08 -14.56 -8.04
N ALA A 359 4.26 -14.08 -8.45
CA ALA A 359 5.49 -14.28 -7.67
C ALA A 359 5.41 -13.60 -6.29
N ASN A 360 4.85 -12.39 -6.19
CA ASN A 360 4.61 -11.72 -4.90
C ASN A 360 3.64 -12.53 -4.02
N LEU A 361 2.56 -13.07 -4.58
CA LEU A 361 1.64 -13.91 -3.83
C LEU A 361 2.34 -15.13 -3.22
N GLU A 362 3.19 -15.83 -3.98
CA GLU A 362 3.94 -16.97 -3.46
C GLU A 362 4.83 -16.59 -2.26
N ASN A 363 5.44 -15.40 -2.27
CA ASN A 363 6.18 -14.89 -1.12
C ASN A 363 5.27 -14.60 0.08
N THR A 364 4.01 -14.25 -0.14
CA THR A 364 3.06 -13.92 0.95
C THR A 364 2.36 -15.14 1.53
N VAL A 365 2.36 -16.30 0.85
CA VAL A 365 1.67 -17.52 1.29
C VAL A 365 2.59 -18.73 1.46
N ALA A 366 3.82 -18.70 0.95
CA ALA A 366 4.71 -19.86 0.90
C ALA A 366 4.95 -20.51 2.27
N ASP A 367 5.20 -19.72 3.31
CA ASP A 367 5.44 -20.22 4.64
C ASP A 367 4.16 -20.64 5.38
N ALA A 368 3.01 -20.11 5.00
CA ALA A 368 1.74 -20.57 5.52
C ALA A 368 1.55 -22.06 5.23
N ALA A 369 1.85 -22.49 4.01
CA ALA A 369 1.77 -23.90 3.62
C ALA A 369 2.74 -24.80 4.41
N ARG A 370 3.91 -24.30 4.81
CA ARG A 370 4.90 -25.05 5.59
C ARG A 370 4.58 -25.14 7.07
N ASN A 371 4.16 -24.03 7.65
CA ASN A 371 4.18 -23.87 9.10
C ASN A 371 2.85 -24.18 9.77
N TRP A 372 1.72 -24.05 9.09
CA TRP A 372 0.43 -24.20 9.73
C TRP A 372 -0.71 -24.74 8.85
N LEU A 373 -0.52 -24.81 7.52
CA LEU A 373 -1.49 -25.46 6.64
C LEU A 373 -1.23 -26.97 6.55
N GLY A 374 -2.25 -27.79 6.75
CA GLY A 374 -2.19 -29.23 6.61
C GLY A 374 -2.16 -29.74 5.17
N GLY A 375 -2.40 -28.89 4.19
CA GLY A 375 -2.43 -29.18 2.77
C GLY A 375 -1.32 -28.47 2.00
N LYS A 376 -0.81 -29.13 0.94
CA LYS A 376 0.10 -28.50 -0.01
C LYS A 376 -0.71 -28.03 -1.20
N ALA A 377 -0.72 -26.73 -1.44
CA ALA A 377 -1.11 -26.25 -2.75
C ALA A 377 0.10 -26.28 -3.69
N ASP A 378 -0.20 -26.49 -4.96
CA ASP A 378 0.80 -26.40 -6.00
C ASP A 378 1.34 -24.97 -6.10
N PHE A 379 2.63 -24.87 -6.32
CA PHE A 379 3.30 -23.59 -6.54
C PHE A 379 2.80 -22.92 -7.82
N LEU A 380 2.43 -21.64 -7.74
CA LEU A 380 1.99 -20.85 -8.88
C LEU A 380 3.20 -20.17 -9.55
N GLY A 381 3.98 -20.94 -10.31
CA GLY A 381 5.12 -20.40 -11.06
C GLY A 381 4.71 -19.64 -12.31
N ASP A 382 5.70 -19.04 -12.98
CA ASP A 382 5.52 -18.18 -14.16
C ASP A 382 4.68 -18.83 -15.27
N ALA A 383 4.85 -20.12 -15.52
CA ALA A 383 4.07 -20.85 -16.54
C ALA A 383 2.55 -20.88 -16.21
N VAL A 384 2.19 -20.94 -14.93
CA VAL A 384 0.78 -20.86 -14.51
C VAL A 384 0.25 -19.44 -14.68
N ALA A 385 1.05 -18.43 -14.31
CA ALA A 385 0.71 -17.03 -14.48
C ALA A 385 0.54 -16.65 -15.96
N GLU A 386 1.44 -17.12 -16.83
CA GLU A 386 1.34 -16.92 -18.28
C GLU A 386 0.08 -17.56 -18.87
N ALA A 387 -0.18 -18.82 -18.51
CA ALA A 387 -1.37 -19.54 -18.99
C ALA A 387 -2.67 -18.85 -18.51
N TYR A 388 -2.70 -18.41 -17.25
CA TYR A 388 -3.81 -17.61 -16.73
C TYR A 388 -3.98 -16.31 -17.51
N PHE A 389 -2.90 -15.57 -17.73
CA PHE A 389 -2.97 -14.33 -18.51
C PHE A 389 -3.50 -14.58 -19.92
N ASP A 390 -2.94 -15.54 -20.64
CA ASP A 390 -3.28 -15.78 -22.04
C ASP A 390 -4.73 -16.31 -22.23
N ASN A 391 -5.23 -17.12 -21.29
CA ASN A 391 -6.55 -17.74 -21.40
C ASN A 391 -7.66 -16.89 -20.79
N GLU A 392 -7.43 -16.21 -19.68
CA GLU A 392 -8.47 -15.54 -18.90
C GLU A 392 -8.37 -14.02 -18.97
N VAL A 393 -7.17 -13.44 -18.82
CA VAL A 393 -6.97 -11.98 -18.76
C VAL A 393 -6.98 -11.35 -20.16
N ALA A 394 -6.26 -11.93 -21.13
CA ALA A 394 -6.09 -11.35 -22.44
C ALA A 394 -7.43 -11.13 -23.21
N PRO A 395 -8.42 -12.04 -23.15
CA PRO A 395 -9.74 -11.79 -23.74
C PRO A 395 -10.48 -10.62 -23.08
N LEU A 396 -10.42 -10.50 -21.75
CA LEU A 396 -11.03 -9.39 -21.01
C LEU A 396 -10.34 -8.06 -21.28
N PHE A 397 -9.01 -8.09 -21.36
CA PHE A 397 -8.21 -6.94 -21.76
C PHE A 397 -8.57 -6.48 -23.17
N ALA A 398 -8.74 -7.37 -24.14
CA ALA A 398 -9.13 -7.02 -25.50
C ALA A 398 -10.51 -6.35 -25.56
N ALA A 399 -11.42 -6.74 -24.65
CA ALA A 399 -12.76 -6.14 -24.55
C ALA A 399 -12.71 -4.73 -23.90
N ASN A 400 -11.93 -4.54 -22.85
CA ASN A 400 -11.75 -3.26 -22.17
C ASN A 400 -10.38 -3.18 -21.48
N PRO A 401 -9.34 -2.66 -22.18
CA PRO A 401 -7.97 -2.66 -21.67
C PRO A 401 -7.80 -2.01 -20.30
N LEU A 402 -8.36 -0.81 -20.12
CA LEU A 402 -8.21 -0.07 -18.87
C LEU A 402 -8.94 -0.75 -17.70
N LYS A 403 -10.18 -1.22 -17.94
CA LYS A 403 -10.95 -1.91 -16.91
C LYS A 403 -10.22 -3.15 -16.41
N GLU A 404 -9.76 -3.99 -17.34
CA GLU A 404 -9.07 -5.21 -16.93
C GLU A 404 -7.74 -4.95 -16.23
N THR A 405 -6.97 -3.95 -16.70
CA THR A 405 -5.74 -3.51 -16.01
C THR A 405 -6.01 -3.13 -14.56
N MET A 406 -7.06 -2.32 -14.31
CA MET A 406 -7.39 -1.88 -12.94
C MET A 406 -7.94 -3.01 -12.08
N VAL A 407 -8.68 -3.96 -12.65
CA VAL A 407 -9.15 -5.15 -11.89
C VAL A 407 -7.97 -6.05 -11.54
N GLN A 408 -7.05 -6.31 -12.45
CA GLN A 408 -5.85 -7.12 -12.15
C GLN A 408 -4.96 -6.45 -11.11
N LYS A 409 -4.81 -5.12 -11.15
CA LYS A 409 -4.11 -4.35 -10.11
C LYS A 409 -4.79 -4.48 -8.74
N TYR A 410 -6.12 -4.36 -8.70
CA TYR A 410 -6.91 -4.57 -7.49
C TYR A 410 -6.68 -5.98 -6.91
N LEU A 411 -6.72 -7.04 -7.74
CA LEU A 411 -6.48 -8.41 -7.31
C LEU A 411 -5.04 -8.63 -6.83
N ALA A 412 -4.08 -7.98 -7.45
CA ALA A 412 -2.67 -8.07 -7.07
C ALA A 412 -2.36 -7.43 -5.70
N PHE A 413 -3.12 -6.40 -5.31
CA PHE A 413 -2.92 -5.66 -4.06
C PHE A 413 -3.60 -6.31 -2.84
N PHE A 414 -4.32 -7.41 -3.05
CA PHE A 414 -4.79 -8.24 -1.95
C PHE A 414 -3.63 -9.03 -1.32
N GLY A 415 -3.55 -9.04 0.00
CA GLY A 415 -2.60 -9.91 0.71
C GLY A 415 -1.85 -9.25 1.87
N ALA A 416 -0.95 -10.01 2.46
CA ALA A 416 -0.16 -9.62 3.62
C ALA A 416 0.96 -8.61 3.32
N SER A 417 1.18 -8.25 2.04
CA SER A 417 2.17 -7.23 1.63
C SER A 417 1.77 -5.80 2.02
N GLY A 418 0.48 -5.56 2.36
CA GLY A 418 0.00 -4.26 2.82
C GLY A 418 -0.45 -3.31 1.72
N GLU A 419 -0.54 -3.75 0.47
CA GLU A 419 -0.83 -2.89 -0.69
C GLU A 419 -2.32 -2.50 -0.83
N SER A 420 -3.19 -2.97 0.06
CA SER A 420 -4.60 -2.56 0.11
C SER A 420 -4.79 -1.05 0.25
N LEU A 421 -3.83 -0.34 0.86
CA LEU A 421 -3.84 1.12 0.94
C LEU A 421 -3.76 1.75 -0.46
N GLU A 422 -2.94 1.20 -1.35
CA GLU A 422 -2.81 1.69 -2.72
C GLU A 422 -4.02 1.33 -3.58
N ALA A 423 -4.65 0.16 -3.37
CA ALA A 423 -5.93 -0.17 -3.97
C ALA A 423 -7.02 0.86 -3.58
N TYR A 424 -7.07 1.25 -2.31
CA TYR A 424 -7.99 2.27 -1.80
C TYR A 424 -7.73 3.65 -2.43
N ASN A 425 -6.48 4.00 -2.58
CA ASN A 425 -6.10 5.24 -3.25
C ASN A 425 -6.52 5.23 -4.73
N ASP A 426 -6.25 4.16 -5.45
CA ASP A 426 -6.64 4.02 -6.87
C ASP A 426 -8.17 4.07 -7.05
N TYR A 427 -8.92 3.40 -6.18
CA TYR A 427 -10.38 3.43 -6.24
C TYR A 427 -10.93 4.84 -6.03
N ARG A 428 -10.40 5.60 -5.05
CA ARG A 428 -10.82 6.99 -4.82
C ARG A 428 -10.46 7.88 -6.01
N ARG A 429 -9.29 7.67 -6.63
CA ARG A 429 -8.90 8.39 -7.84
C ARG A 429 -9.85 8.12 -9.00
N MET A 430 -10.20 6.85 -9.25
CA MET A 430 -11.18 6.45 -10.26
C MET A 430 -12.57 7.04 -9.97
N LYS A 431 -13.01 6.98 -8.71
CA LYS A 431 -14.28 7.56 -8.28
C LYS A 431 -14.33 9.07 -8.52
N GLY A 432 -13.26 9.80 -8.22
CA GLY A 432 -13.14 11.24 -8.51
C GLY A 432 -13.16 11.56 -10.01
N ALA A 433 -12.70 10.66 -10.86
CA ALA A 433 -12.78 10.75 -12.32
C ALA A 433 -14.13 10.26 -12.90
N ASN A 434 -15.07 9.81 -12.07
CA ASN A 434 -16.32 9.15 -12.46
C ASN A 434 -16.09 7.87 -13.28
N GLU A 435 -14.99 7.16 -13.02
CA GLU A 435 -14.66 5.88 -13.64
C GLU A 435 -15.13 4.72 -12.73
N ASN A 436 -15.93 3.82 -13.29
CA ASN A 436 -16.38 2.59 -12.60
C ASN A 436 -15.64 1.38 -13.17
N LEU A 437 -14.34 1.29 -12.87
CA LEU A 437 -13.48 0.22 -13.40
C LEU A 437 -13.41 -0.99 -12.46
N VAL A 438 -13.50 -0.78 -11.16
CA VAL A 438 -13.56 -1.82 -10.13
C VAL A 438 -14.90 -1.70 -9.39
N GLU A 439 -15.70 -2.74 -9.46
CA GLU A 439 -17.01 -2.75 -8.81
C GLU A 439 -16.92 -3.33 -7.40
N LEU A 440 -17.47 -2.64 -6.42
CA LEU A 440 -17.59 -3.07 -5.03
C LEU A 440 -19.03 -3.46 -4.71
N LYS A 441 -19.22 -4.41 -3.79
CA LYS A 441 -20.52 -5.00 -3.47
C LYS A 441 -21.21 -4.45 -2.22
N ASN A 442 -20.45 -3.80 -1.32
CA ASN A 442 -21.04 -3.28 -0.09
C ASN A 442 -22.13 -2.25 -0.41
N PRO A 443 -23.40 -2.54 -0.09
CA PRO A 443 -24.52 -1.66 -0.47
C PRO A 443 -24.43 -0.27 0.18
N LEU A 444 -23.69 -0.15 1.28
CA LEU A 444 -23.49 1.12 1.99
C LEU A 444 -22.54 2.06 1.24
N ASN A 445 -21.78 1.56 0.26
CA ASN A 445 -20.90 2.40 -0.56
C ASN A 445 -21.65 3.43 -1.42
N SER A 446 -22.96 3.26 -1.59
CA SER A 446 -23.80 4.22 -2.32
C SER A 446 -23.84 5.62 -1.65
N ASN A 447 -23.73 5.67 -0.31
CA ASN A 447 -23.82 6.92 0.46
C ASN A 447 -22.83 7.02 1.62
N LYS A 448 -22.10 5.95 1.94
CA LYS A 448 -21.16 5.87 3.05
C LYS A 448 -19.82 5.20 2.64
N PHE A 449 -19.38 5.38 1.41
CA PHE A 449 -18.03 4.97 1.04
C PHE A 449 -17.03 5.88 1.78
N PRO A 450 -16.04 5.33 2.49
CA PRO A 450 -15.03 6.14 3.17
C PRO A 450 -14.18 6.90 2.13
N LEU A 451 -14.26 8.22 2.14
CA LEU A 451 -13.54 9.10 1.20
C LEU A 451 -12.17 9.50 1.73
N ARG A 452 -11.97 9.38 3.04
CA ARG A 452 -10.73 9.68 3.77
C ARG A 452 -10.77 9.00 5.14
N PHE A 453 -9.68 9.06 5.90
CA PHE A 453 -9.64 8.65 7.30
C PHE A 453 -9.90 9.85 8.22
N GLY A 454 -10.38 9.58 9.44
CA GLY A 454 -10.50 10.59 10.48
C GLY A 454 -9.16 11.01 11.04
N TYR A 455 -9.05 12.26 11.50
CA TYR A 455 -7.83 12.76 12.15
C TYR A 455 -7.56 12.05 13.48
N GLY A 456 -6.29 12.06 13.91
CA GLY A 456 -5.90 11.52 15.21
C GLY A 456 -6.59 12.26 16.35
N ALA A 457 -7.23 11.52 17.26
CA ALA A 457 -8.07 12.08 18.32
C ALA A 457 -7.29 13.01 19.26
N ASP A 458 -6.05 12.69 19.58
CA ASP A 458 -5.22 13.50 20.47
C ASP A 458 -4.90 14.87 19.85
N ASP A 459 -4.62 14.91 18.55
CA ASP A 459 -4.36 16.17 17.86
C ASP A 459 -5.62 17.01 17.66
N VAL A 460 -6.77 16.39 17.40
CA VAL A 460 -8.06 17.10 17.37
C VAL A 460 -8.35 17.81 18.71
N LEU A 461 -7.91 17.21 19.82
CA LEU A 461 -8.06 17.80 21.16
C LEU A 461 -6.99 18.85 21.48
N ALA A 462 -5.75 18.63 21.05
CA ALA A 462 -4.58 19.41 21.46
C ALA A 462 -4.21 20.53 20.48
N ASN A 463 -4.42 20.35 19.17
CA ASN A 463 -4.09 21.33 18.15
C ASN A 463 -5.32 22.17 17.79
N VAL A 464 -5.33 23.42 18.24
CA VAL A 464 -6.45 24.35 18.01
C VAL A 464 -6.73 24.56 16.53
N ALA A 465 -5.68 24.59 15.68
CA ALA A 465 -5.85 24.78 14.24
C ALA A 465 -6.62 23.61 13.60
N ILE A 466 -6.37 22.36 14.01
CA ILE A 466 -7.12 21.18 13.54
C ILE A 466 -8.57 21.28 14.00
N LYS A 467 -8.80 21.60 15.27
CA LYS A 467 -10.14 21.72 15.83
C LYS A 467 -10.96 22.84 15.18
N GLU A 468 -10.34 23.98 14.91
CA GLU A 468 -11.01 25.10 14.25
C GLU A 468 -11.32 24.80 12.78
N ALA A 469 -10.42 24.12 12.05
CA ALA A 469 -10.61 23.79 10.64
C ALA A 469 -11.60 22.64 10.42
N PHE A 470 -11.58 21.62 11.29
CA PHE A 470 -12.22 20.33 11.01
C PHE A 470 -13.15 19.84 12.14
N GLY A 471 -13.37 20.61 13.19
CA GLY A 471 -14.23 20.23 14.31
C GLY A 471 -13.74 18.95 14.99
N ASP A 472 -14.60 17.95 15.04
CA ASP A 472 -14.28 16.62 15.60
C ASP A 472 -13.75 15.61 14.56
N GLY A 473 -13.50 16.08 13.33
CA GLY A 473 -12.88 15.29 12.27
C GLY A 473 -13.80 14.28 11.58
N GLN A 474 -15.11 14.49 11.59
CA GLN A 474 -16.12 13.57 11.06
C GLN A 474 -16.42 13.74 9.55
N TYR A 475 -15.40 13.84 8.72
CA TYR A 475 -15.58 14.04 7.27
C TYR A 475 -15.37 12.79 6.43
N VAL A 476 -15.26 11.63 7.08
CA VAL A 476 -14.90 10.34 6.43
C VAL A 476 -15.80 10.04 5.24
N TYR A 477 -17.09 10.27 5.35
CA TYR A 477 -18.07 9.95 4.30
C TYR A 477 -18.51 11.13 3.45
N SER A 478 -18.18 12.36 3.81
CA SER A 478 -18.73 13.57 3.20
C SER A 478 -17.74 14.34 2.34
N GLU A 479 -16.45 14.26 2.65
CA GLU A 479 -15.44 15.08 2.00
C GLU A 479 -14.31 14.22 1.42
N PRO A 480 -14.15 14.20 0.09
CA PRO A 480 -13.00 13.54 -0.52
C PRO A 480 -11.72 14.33 -0.24
N VAL A 481 -10.59 13.65 -0.32
CA VAL A 481 -9.29 14.30 -0.38
C VAL A 481 -9.16 15.07 -1.69
N TRP A 482 -8.35 16.13 -1.71
CA TRP A 482 -8.25 17.09 -2.84
C TRP A 482 -8.06 16.42 -4.21
N TRP A 483 -7.16 15.44 -4.35
CA TRP A 483 -6.91 14.80 -5.65
C TRP A 483 -8.02 13.82 -6.07
N ALA A 484 -8.91 13.43 -5.16
CA ALA A 484 -10.02 12.52 -5.41
C ALA A 484 -11.37 13.23 -5.54
N GLY A 485 -11.40 14.55 -5.43
CA GLY A 485 -12.64 15.37 -5.53
C GLY A 485 -12.68 16.27 -6.74
#